data_b437bf2b3669fccc43a897edc8299025
#
_entry.id   b437bf2b3669fccc43a897edc8299025
#
_cell.length_a   1.000
_cell.length_b   1.000
_cell.length_c   1.000
_cell.angle_alpha   90.00
_cell.angle_beta   90.00
_cell.angle_gamma   90.00
#
_symmetry.space_group_name_H-M   'P 1'
#
loop_
_entity.id
_entity.type
_entity.pdbx_description
1 polymer ?
#
loop_
_entity_poly.entity_id
_entity_poly.type
_entity_poly.pdbx_seq_one_letter_code
_entity_poly.pdbx_strand_id
1 'polypeptide(L)'
;MGRKSKSHSDPTTSMARKKAKAEKEDGKVGGTDIISQLHPNIVIDILSRLPFNTLFSCRCVCKTWLHLLVDPSFAQLYRARADPCIILQPRNRNRQQHLYAVHFDNRNSVRNSRVKFATKTHFGMGCNVKLSLLDSCNGLILLGKMYRDQVKLDQLYVCNPITGEFVIVRPGINLKSSPVCPCLGFCPKTQVYKVVLLSKKRYVAGVSNNMVALVYTLGEKGNGLWKSVNVENGLFHQPGNTTFLNGIIHWVVRFPSVPQFIYSFDVEDECFRLVPPPPEFVSPGRTTWSKWEINIGVLEGRLAIVERAKGVYWCFHIWLMKDYGVQASWTKTYTMDFKMGKLKPFSPISQILGLCRNGDILFTHNRRNLVSFNPVNPSFKIHRIDKLCNFLMHPYIPNLSSLRDIARGEPLFNATLR
;
A
#
# COMPACT_ATOMS: atom_id res chain seq x y z
N MET A 1 -88.26 -5.06 4.67
CA MET A 1 -89.10 -4.22 3.80
C MET A 1 -88.35 -2.94 3.53
N GLY A 2 -87.97 -2.53 2.40
CA GLY A 2 -88.38 -2.50 1.03
C GLY A 2 -87.26 -1.89 0.22
N ARG A 3 -87.16 -2.43 -0.86
CA ARG A 3 -87.22 -2.12 -2.29
C ARG A 3 -86.10 -1.25 -2.90
N LYS A 4 -85.46 -1.91 -3.87
CA LYS A 4 -84.60 -1.47 -4.96
C LYS A 4 -85.15 -0.31 -5.77
N SER A 5 -84.26 0.56 -6.29
CA SER A 5 -84.43 1.08 -7.63
C SER A 5 -83.04 1.16 -8.34
N LYS A 6 -83.01 0.62 -9.55
CA LYS A 6 -81.93 0.74 -10.55
C LYS A 6 -82.11 2.05 -11.28
N SER A 7 -81.05 2.74 -11.62
CA SER A 7 -81.08 3.72 -12.73
C SER A 7 -79.88 3.44 -13.64
N HIS A 8 -80.21 3.27 -14.92
CA HIS A 8 -79.29 3.23 -16.06
C HIS A 8 -78.57 4.56 -16.23
N SER A 9 -77.36 4.53 -16.63
CA SER A 9 -76.69 5.68 -17.23
C SER A 9 -75.76 5.21 -18.35
N ASP A 10 -75.85 5.87 -19.47
CA ASP A 10 -75.36 5.67 -20.81
C ASP A 10 -73.81 5.54 -21.02
N PRO A 11 -73.40 4.87 -22.07
CA PRO A 11 -71.98 4.53 -22.34
C PRO A 11 -71.25 5.52 -23.25
N THR A 12 -71.58 6.77 -23.31
CA THR A 12 -71.00 7.72 -24.33
C THR A 12 -69.96 8.70 -23.78
N THR A 13 -69.57 8.61 -22.48
CA THR A 13 -68.62 9.56 -21.89
C THR A 13 -67.23 8.99 -21.61
N SER A 14 -66.92 7.73 -22.05
CA SER A 14 -65.64 7.11 -21.78
C SER A 14 -64.59 7.20 -22.92
N MET A 15 -64.95 7.72 -24.11
CA MET A 15 -64.02 7.88 -25.23
C MET A 15 -63.29 9.23 -25.33
N ALA A 16 -63.79 10.27 -24.62
CA ALA A 16 -63.19 11.62 -24.69
C ALA A 16 -62.02 11.82 -23.69
N ARG A 17 -61.86 10.92 -22.71
CA ARG A 17 -60.77 11.05 -21.70
C ARG A 17 -59.49 10.23 -22.08
N LYS A 18 -59.48 9.44 -23.13
CA LYS A 18 -58.29 8.68 -23.60
C LYS A 18 -57.50 9.41 -24.68
N LYS A 19 -58.04 10.50 -25.30
CA LYS A 19 -57.31 11.29 -26.31
C LYS A 19 -56.52 12.49 -25.73
N ALA A 20 -56.73 12.87 -24.50
CA ALA A 20 -56.03 14.00 -23.88
C ALA A 20 -54.80 13.60 -23.01
N LYS A 21 -54.39 12.32 -23.07
CA LYS A 21 -53.23 11.81 -22.32
C LYS A 21 -52.09 11.34 -23.25
N ALA A 22 -52.20 11.58 -24.53
CA ALA A 22 -51.20 11.16 -25.55
C ALA A 22 -50.40 12.33 -26.16
N GLU A 23 -50.58 13.56 -25.69
CA GLU A 23 -49.83 14.73 -26.19
C GLU A 23 -49.10 15.53 -25.12
N LYS A 24 -48.50 14.83 -24.13
CA LYS A 24 -47.62 15.43 -23.12
C LYS A 24 -46.37 14.58 -22.86
N GLU A 25 -45.82 13.98 -23.85
CA GLU A 25 -44.49 13.35 -23.83
C GLU A 25 -43.72 13.73 -25.09
N ASP A 26 -43.31 14.97 -25.20
CA ASP A 26 -42.18 15.36 -26.06
C ASP A 26 -41.68 16.71 -25.58
N GLY A 27 -40.81 16.66 -24.57
CA GLY A 27 -40.12 17.79 -24.01
C GLY A 27 -38.94 17.35 -23.16
N LYS A 28 -38.42 16.12 -23.36
CA LYS A 28 -37.08 15.75 -22.92
C LYS A 28 -36.11 16.39 -23.90
N VAL A 29 -35.68 17.60 -23.55
CA VAL A 29 -34.40 18.13 -24.04
C VAL A 29 -33.34 17.07 -23.65
N GLY A 30 -33.02 16.23 -24.59
CA GLY A 30 -31.91 15.33 -24.55
C GLY A 30 -30.67 16.18 -24.44
N GLY A 31 -30.25 16.49 -23.22
CA GLY A 31 -28.91 16.96 -22.99
C GLY A 31 -28.00 15.86 -23.51
N THR A 32 -27.49 16.04 -24.74
CA THR A 32 -26.47 15.18 -25.31
C THR A 32 -25.37 15.13 -24.28
N ASP A 33 -25.17 13.94 -23.69
CA ASP A 33 -24.11 13.72 -22.71
C ASP A 33 -22.76 13.95 -23.42
N ILE A 34 -22.28 15.20 -23.35
CA ILE A 34 -21.06 15.66 -24.03
C ILE A 34 -19.88 14.75 -23.67
N ILE A 35 -19.92 14.18 -22.46
CA ILE A 35 -18.85 13.30 -21.98
C ILE A 35 -18.87 11.95 -22.73
N SER A 36 -20.04 11.44 -23.10
CA SER A 36 -20.15 10.20 -23.89
C SER A 36 -19.66 10.35 -25.34
N GLN A 37 -19.54 11.58 -25.83
CA GLN A 37 -19.02 11.89 -27.17
C GLN A 37 -17.49 12.08 -27.18
N LEU A 38 -16.84 12.19 -26.02
CA LEU A 38 -15.39 12.30 -25.96
C LEU A 38 -14.73 11.00 -26.39
N HIS A 39 -13.63 11.14 -27.14
CA HIS A 39 -12.82 10.01 -27.54
C HIS A 39 -12.29 9.30 -26.23
N PRO A 40 -12.29 7.96 -26.16
CA PRO A 40 -11.88 7.21 -24.95
C PRO A 40 -10.53 7.67 -24.37
N ASN A 41 -9.55 7.99 -25.21
CA ASN A 41 -8.23 8.46 -24.77
C ASN A 41 -8.30 9.78 -24.01
N ILE A 42 -9.21 10.68 -24.37
CA ILE A 42 -9.41 11.96 -23.65
C ILE A 42 -10.02 11.67 -22.28
N VAL A 43 -11.00 10.79 -22.21
CA VAL A 43 -11.61 10.36 -20.94
C VAL A 43 -10.56 9.70 -20.03
N ILE A 44 -9.74 8.82 -20.57
CA ILE A 44 -8.62 8.17 -19.86
C ILE A 44 -7.64 9.22 -19.32
N ASP A 45 -7.26 10.21 -20.15
CA ASP A 45 -6.32 11.26 -19.69
C ASP A 45 -6.93 12.11 -18.58
N ILE A 46 -8.18 12.52 -18.67
CA ILE A 46 -8.90 13.25 -17.63
C ILE A 46 -8.97 12.43 -16.35
N LEU A 47 -9.46 11.18 -16.43
CA LEU A 47 -9.62 10.30 -15.28
C LEU A 47 -8.28 10.03 -14.59
N SER A 48 -7.21 9.84 -15.36
CA SER A 48 -5.88 9.55 -14.82
C SER A 48 -5.26 10.69 -14.01
N ARG A 49 -5.79 11.90 -14.12
CA ARG A 49 -5.36 13.10 -13.39
C ARG A 49 -6.20 13.37 -12.12
N LEU A 50 -7.31 12.65 -11.94
CA LEU A 50 -8.19 12.87 -10.82
C LEU A 50 -7.59 12.31 -9.50
N PRO A 51 -7.87 12.98 -8.36
CA PRO A 51 -7.57 12.40 -7.06
C PRO A 51 -8.29 11.08 -6.87
N PHE A 52 -7.67 10.16 -6.14
CA PHE A 52 -8.16 8.79 -5.93
C PHE A 52 -9.62 8.70 -5.44
N ASN A 53 -10.01 9.52 -4.47
CA ASN A 53 -11.38 9.56 -3.94
C ASN A 53 -12.42 9.95 -4.99
N THR A 54 -12.07 10.89 -5.88
CA THR A 54 -12.92 11.27 -7.02
C THR A 54 -13.01 10.09 -8.01
N LEU A 55 -11.86 9.47 -8.30
CA LEU A 55 -11.80 8.32 -9.20
C LEU A 55 -12.64 7.14 -8.70
N PHE A 56 -12.64 6.90 -7.39
CA PHE A 56 -13.50 5.88 -6.79
C PHE A 56 -14.99 6.17 -7.05
N SER A 57 -15.43 7.43 -6.95
CA SER A 57 -16.80 7.82 -7.26
C SER A 57 -17.11 7.70 -8.76
N CYS A 58 -16.12 7.91 -9.62
CA CYS A 58 -16.29 7.78 -11.08
C CYS A 58 -16.67 6.36 -11.51
N ARG A 59 -16.36 5.32 -10.73
CA ARG A 59 -16.79 3.93 -10.98
C ARG A 59 -18.32 3.77 -11.00
N CYS A 60 -19.03 4.65 -10.34
CA CYS A 60 -20.49 4.62 -10.21
C CYS A 60 -21.20 5.47 -11.27
N VAL A 61 -20.49 6.20 -12.12
CA VAL A 61 -21.08 7.12 -13.10
C VAL A 61 -21.75 6.37 -14.24
N CYS A 62 -21.02 5.49 -14.92
CA CYS A 62 -21.56 4.64 -15.98
C CYS A 62 -20.69 3.39 -16.20
N LYS A 63 -21.23 2.42 -16.96
CA LYS A 63 -20.54 1.17 -17.27
C LYS A 63 -19.26 1.41 -18.08
N THR A 64 -19.26 2.34 -19.01
CA THR A 64 -18.08 2.68 -19.82
C THR A 64 -16.93 3.17 -18.95
N TRP A 65 -17.20 4.07 -18.00
CA TRP A 65 -16.17 4.54 -17.07
C TRP A 65 -15.68 3.44 -16.15
N LEU A 66 -16.60 2.59 -15.67
CA LEU A 66 -16.19 1.43 -14.85
C LEU A 66 -15.24 0.52 -15.64
N HIS A 67 -15.54 0.20 -16.90
CA HIS A 67 -14.67 -0.64 -17.73
C HIS A 67 -13.30 0.01 -17.96
N LEU A 68 -13.26 1.31 -18.26
CA LEU A 68 -12.00 2.05 -18.41
C LEU A 68 -11.16 2.03 -17.13
N LEU A 69 -11.79 2.22 -15.96
CA LEU A 69 -11.09 2.32 -14.68
C LEU A 69 -10.55 0.97 -14.18
N VAL A 70 -11.14 -0.15 -14.58
CA VAL A 70 -10.64 -1.49 -14.23
C VAL A 70 -9.65 -2.05 -15.24
N ASP A 71 -9.45 -1.38 -16.36
CA ASP A 71 -8.51 -1.78 -17.40
C ASP A 71 -7.06 -1.75 -16.86
N PRO A 72 -6.26 -2.80 -17.06
CA PRO A 72 -4.88 -2.84 -16.59
C PRO A 72 -4.00 -1.72 -17.15
N SER A 73 -4.25 -1.27 -18.39
CA SER A 73 -3.51 -0.16 -19.02
C SER A 73 -3.79 1.17 -18.30
N PHE A 74 -5.06 1.41 -17.93
CA PHE A 74 -5.44 2.56 -17.11
C PHE A 74 -4.77 2.50 -15.74
N ALA A 75 -4.78 1.35 -15.07
CA ALA A 75 -4.16 1.18 -13.78
C ALA A 75 -2.64 1.48 -13.82
N GLN A 76 -1.98 1.09 -14.91
CA GLN A 76 -0.55 1.40 -15.13
C GLN A 76 -0.33 2.90 -15.34
N LEU A 77 -1.14 3.55 -16.18
CA LEU A 77 -1.07 4.98 -16.43
C LEU A 77 -1.35 5.79 -15.16
N TYR A 78 -2.37 5.40 -14.41
CA TYR A 78 -2.72 6.05 -13.15
C TYR A 78 -1.59 5.96 -12.13
N ARG A 79 -0.97 4.78 -11.97
CA ARG A 79 0.20 4.61 -11.06
C ARG A 79 1.36 5.52 -11.41
N ALA A 80 1.61 5.75 -12.70
CA ALA A 80 2.67 6.64 -13.15
C ALA A 80 2.40 8.12 -12.83
N ARG A 81 1.13 8.49 -12.63
CA ARG A 81 0.68 9.87 -12.42
C ARG A 81 0.15 10.15 -11.00
N ALA A 82 -0.19 9.10 -10.27
CA ALA A 82 -0.82 9.22 -8.96
C ALA A 82 0.10 9.91 -7.95
N ASP A 83 -0.51 10.76 -7.12
CA ASP A 83 0.18 11.32 -5.97
C ASP A 83 0.54 10.24 -4.95
N PRO A 84 1.66 10.39 -4.24
CA PRO A 84 1.98 9.56 -3.12
C PRO A 84 0.81 9.53 -2.13
N CYS A 85 0.36 8.34 -1.83
CA CYS A 85 -0.65 8.08 -0.83
C CYS A 85 -0.02 7.23 0.27
N ILE A 86 -0.52 7.36 1.47
CA ILE A 86 -0.10 6.54 2.60
C ILE A 86 -1.31 5.78 3.09
N ILE A 87 -1.16 4.46 3.18
CA ILE A 87 -2.11 3.66 3.93
C ILE A 87 -1.65 3.57 5.38
N LEU A 88 -2.56 3.81 6.29
CA LEU A 88 -2.28 3.79 7.71
C LEU A 88 -3.32 3.00 8.50
N GLN A 89 -2.86 2.35 9.55
CA GLN A 89 -3.68 1.62 10.51
C GLN A 89 -3.40 2.10 11.93
N PRO A 90 -4.40 2.62 12.67
CA PRO A 90 -4.24 2.97 14.07
C PRO A 90 -3.92 1.74 14.92
N ARG A 91 -2.96 1.86 15.84
CA ARG A 91 -2.61 0.80 16.80
C ARG A 91 -3.47 0.79 18.07
N ASN A 92 -4.47 1.64 18.17
CA ASN A 92 -5.35 1.68 19.34
C ASN A 92 -6.29 0.47 19.36
N ARG A 93 -6.35 -0.25 20.48
CA ARG A 93 -7.15 -1.48 20.67
C ARG A 93 -8.62 -1.35 20.24
N ASN A 94 -9.21 -0.16 20.41
CA ASN A 94 -10.61 0.07 20.07
C ASN A 94 -10.85 0.53 18.62
N ARG A 95 -9.78 0.89 17.86
CA ARG A 95 -9.87 1.42 16.50
C ARG A 95 -9.00 0.69 15.47
N GLN A 96 -8.38 -0.43 15.83
CA GLN A 96 -7.51 -1.23 14.97
C GLN A 96 -8.21 -1.83 13.72
N GLN A 97 -9.52 -1.67 13.64
CA GLN A 97 -10.34 -2.24 12.58
C GLN A 97 -10.52 -1.32 11.37
N HIS A 98 -9.86 -0.16 11.35
CA HIS A 98 -9.97 0.79 10.24
C HIS A 98 -8.61 1.02 9.60
N LEU A 99 -8.58 1.00 8.28
CA LEU A 99 -7.48 1.49 7.47
C LEU A 99 -7.87 2.87 6.92
N TYR A 100 -6.89 3.73 6.77
CA TYR A 100 -7.10 5.07 6.22
C TYR A 100 -6.11 5.28 5.07
N ALA A 101 -6.59 5.80 3.96
CA ALA A 101 -5.72 6.32 2.92
C ALA A 101 -5.58 7.84 3.10
N VAL A 102 -4.37 8.33 3.14
CA VAL A 102 -4.05 9.75 3.33
C VAL A 102 -3.34 10.26 2.10
N HIS A 103 -3.91 11.28 1.49
CA HIS A 103 -3.32 12.00 0.37
C HIS A 103 -2.75 13.33 0.85
N PHE A 104 -1.68 13.77 0.20
CA PHE A 104 -1.08 15.06 0.41
C PHE A 104 -1.50 16.00 -0.71
N ASP A 105 -2.17 17.09 -0.35
CA ASP A 105 -2.54 18.17 -1.25
C ASP A 105 -1.36 19.16 -1.37
N ASN A 106 -1.25 19.83 -2.53
CA ASN A 106 -0.28 20.90 -2.80
C ASN A 106 -0.29 22.05 -1.77
N ARG A 107 -1.33 22.15 -0.96
CA ARG A 107 -1.48 23.17 0.10
C ARG A 107 -0.92 22.72 1.45
N ASN A 108 -0.13 21.66 1.51
CA ASN A 108 0.38 21.10 2.79
C ASN A 108 -0.70 20.78 3.83
N SER A 109 -1.95 20.68 3.42
CA SER A 109 -3.01 20.20 4.28
C SER A 109 -3.18 18.70 4.03
N VAL A 110 -3.08 17.92 5.10
CA VAL A 110 -3.51 16.53 5.10
C VAL A 110 -5.02 16.56 4.87
N ARG A 111 -5.46 16.45 3.62
CA ARG A 111 -6.85 16.12 3.36
C ARG A 111 -7.04 14.69 3.79
N ASN A 112 -7.68 14.53 4.94
CA ASN A 112 -8.22 13.26 5.40
C ASN A 112 -9.30 12.81 4.40
N SER A 113 -8.90 12.34 3.25
CA SER A 113 -9.76 11.52 2.43
C SER A 113 -9.90 10.20 3.17
N ARG A 114 -10.84 10.19 4.11
CA ARG A 114 -11.16 9.03 4.92
C ARG A 114 -11.84 8.02 4.02
N VAL A 115 -11.07 7.30 3.25
CA VAL A 115 -11.56 6.02 2.76
C VAL A 115 -11.45 5.11 3.98
N LYS A 116 -12.52 5.04 4.75
CA LYS A 116 -12.63 4.12 5.87
C LYS A 116 -12.79 2.73 5.27
N PHE A 117 -11.72 2.01 5.13
CA PHE A 117 -11.82 0.57 4.96
C PHE A 117 -12.14 0.00 6.35
N ALA A 118 -13.39 -0.34 6.57
CA ALA A 118 -13.74 -1.06 7.78
C ALA A 118 -13.15 -2.47 7.66
N THR A 119 -12.03 -2.72 8.33
CA THR A 119 -11.56 -4.08 8.56
C THR A 119 -12.47 -4.86 9.52
N LYS A 120 -13.62 -4.27 9.92
CA LYS A 120 -14.79 -4.99 10.43
C LYS A 120 -15.43 -5.82 9.33
N THR A 121 -14.61 -6.36 8.50
CA THR A 121 -15.07 -7.26 7.49
C THR A 121 -15.56 -8.49 8.20
N HIS A 122 -16.78 -8.84 7.90
CA HIS A 122 -17.22 -10.20 7.96
C HIS A 122 -16.36 -10.99 6.95
N PHE A 123 -15.13 -11.30 7.33
CA PHE A 123 -14.30 -12.28 6.60
C PHE A 123 -14.91 -13.69 6.75
N GLY A 124 -16.23 -13.81 6.73
CA GLY A 124 -16.93 -15.09 6.86
C GLY A 124 -16.61 -15.90 8.13
N MET A 125 -15.76 -15.33 8.98
CA MET A 125 -15.34 -15.95 10.24
C MET A 125 -15.92 -15.14 11.39
N GLY A 126 -16.61 -15.81 12.29
CA GLY A 126 -17.31 -15.22 13.44
C GLY A 126 -16.53 -14.07 14.08
N CYS A 127 -17.30 -13.11 14.53
CA CYS A 127 -16.91 -11.84 15.16
C CYS A 127 -15.53 -11.83 15.85
N ASN A 128 -14.73 -10.81 15.59
CA ASN A 128 -13.51 -10.41 16.30
C ASN A 128 -12.14 -10.85 15.76
N VAL A 129 -11.98 -11.12 14.47
CA VAL A 129 -10.63 -11.21 13.89
C VAL A 129 -10.04 -9.82 13.76
N LYS A 130 -9.00 -9.54 14.53
CA LYS A 130 -8.19 -8.33 14.37
C LYS A 130 -7.11 -8.58 13.33
N LEU A 131 -6.96 -7.65 12.38
CA LEU A 131 -5.93 -7.72 11.34
C LEU A 131 -4.89 -6.61 11.56
N SER A 132 -3.65 -6.89 11.20
CA SER A 132 -2.54 -5.92 11.20
C SER A 132 -2.04 -5.71 9.79
N LEU A 133 -1.86 -4.45 9.41
CA LEU A 133 -1.17 -4.08 8.19
C LEU A 133 0.30 -4.49 8.30
N LEU A 134 0.77 -5.29 7.36
CA LEU A 134 2.12 -5.82 7.33
C LEU A 134 2.96 -5.17 6.25
N ASP A 135 2.39 -5.01 5.05
CA ASP A 135 3.08 -4.44 3.90
C ASP A 135 2.09 -3.92 2.86
N SER A 136 2.60 -3.18 1.86
CA SER A 136 1.85 -2.74 0.70
C SER A 136 2.74 -2.70 -0.54
N CYS A 137 2.20 -3.15 -1.66
CA CYS A 137 2.89 -3.16 -2.95
C CYS A 137 1.90 -2.97 -4.10
N ASN A 138 2.16 -2.00 -4.98
CA ASN A 138 1.39 -1.79 -6.21
C ASN A 138 -0.15 -1.81 -6.04
N GLY A 139 -0.65 -1.19 -4.98
CA GLY A 139 -2.08 -1.04 -4.72
C GLY A 139 -2.75 -2.22 -4.02
N LEU A 140 -2.02 -3.27 -3.74
CA LEU A 140 -2.44 -4.32 -2.81
C LEU A 140 -1.79 -4.11 -1.44
N ILE A 141 -2.44 -4.64 -0.42
CA ILE A 141 -1.94 -4.67 0.95
C ILE A 141 -1.89 -6.10 1.46
N LEU A 142 -0.90 -6.35 2.31
CA LEU A 142 -0.76 -7.59 3.04
C LEU A 142 -1.20 -7.38 4.48
N LEU A 143 -2.16 -8.19 4.93
CA LEU A 143 -2.65 -8.16 6.29
C LEU A 143 -2.37 -9.50 6.98
N GLY A 144 -2.04 -9.45 8.25
CA GLY A 144 -1.87 -10.63 9.10
C GLY A 144 -2.89 -10.66 10.23
N LYS A 145 -3.29 -11.85 10.64
CA LYS A 145 -4.19 -12.03 11.78
C LYS A 145 -3.49 -11.68 13.08
N MET A 146 -4.16 -10.91 13.93
CA MET A 146 -3.68 -10.55 15.28
C MET A 146 -4.31 -11.44 16.33
N TYR A 147 -3.49 -11.98 17.22
CA TYR A 147 -3.93 -12.69 18.41
C TYR A 147 -3.15 -12.21 19.63
N ARG A 148 -3.83 -11.72 20.66
CA ARG A 148 -3.19 -11.18 21.89
C ARG A 148 -2.04 -10.22 21.58
N ASP A 149 -2.30 -9.24 20.70
CA ASP A 149 -1.35 -8.20 20.27
C ASP A 149 -0.09 -8.72 19.51
N GLN A 150 -0.10 -9.97 19.09
CA GLN A 150 0.93 -10.57 18.22
C GLN A 150 0.36 -10.91 16.85
N VAL A 151 1.15 -10.71 15.81
CA VAL A 151 0.79 -11.16 14.47
C VAL A 151 0.97 -12.67 14.38
N LYS A 152 -0.10 -13.39 14.04
CA LYS A 152 -0.04 -14.79 13.66
C LYS A 152 0.07 -14.90 12.15
N LEU A 153 1.03 -15.66 11.69
CA LEU A 153 1.28 -15.88 10.28
C LEU A 153 0.69 -17.21 9.76
N ASP A 154 -0.23 -17.79 10.50
CA ASP A 154 -1.00 -18.98 10.08
C ASP A 154 -1.98 -18.64 8.95
N GLN A 155 -2.34 -17.37 8.84
CA GLN A 155 -3.27 -16.86 7.85
C GLN A 155 -2.93 -15.42 7.48
N LEU A 156 -2.67 -15.21 6.20
CA LEU A 156 -2.41 -13.92 5.60
C LEU A 156 -3.53 -13.55 4.64
N TYR A 157 -3.73 -12.27 4.43
CA TYR A 157 -4.75 -11.75 3.53
C TYR A 157 -4.08 -10.77 2.57
N VAL A 158 -4.19 -11.03 1.28
CA VAL A 158 -3.83 -10.06 0.24
C VAL A 158 -5.13 -9.39 -0.18
N CYS A 159 -5.19 -8.08 -0.03
CA CYS A 159 -6.41 -7.31 -0.20
C CYS A 159 -6.17 -6.13 -1.14
N ASN A 160 -7.13 -5.89 -2.03
CA ASN A 160 -7.26 -4.59 -2.69
C ASN A 160 -8.19 -3.71 -1.84
N PRO A 161 -7.67 -2.72 -1.12
CA PRO A 161 -8.49 -1.93 -0.22
C PRO A 161 -9.53 -1.06 -0.96
N ILE A 162 -9.41 -0.91 -2.27
CA ILE A 162 -10.30 -0.10 -3.09
C ILE A 162 -11.51 -0.88 -3.57
N THR A 163 -11.28 -2.10 -4.06
CA THR A 163 -12.37 -2.97 -4.52
C THR A 163 -13.02 -3.70 -3.36
N GLY A 164 -12.33 -3.81 -2.22
CA GLY A 164 -12.75 -4.61 -1.08
C GLY A 164 -12.52 -6.09 -1.26
N GLU A 165 -11.95 -6.50 -2.37
CA GLU A 165 -11.64 -7.90 -2.69
C GLU A 165 -10.41 -8.36 -1.92
N PHE A 166 -10.39 -9.61 -1.47
CA PHE A 166 -9.23 -10.23 -0.83
C PHE A 166 -9.13 -11.72 -1.10
N VAL A 167 -7.92 -12.23 -1.03
CA VAL A 167 -7.60 -13.67 -1.03
C VAL A 167 -6.92 -14.06 0.28
N ILE A 168 -7.12 -15.31 0.69
CA ILE A 168 -6.53 -15.85 1.91
C ILE A 168 -5.37 -16.74 1.52
N VAL A 169 -4.19 -16.39 2.00
CA VAL A 169 -2.96 -17.15 1.79
C VAL A 169 -2.58 -17.85 3.10
N ARG A 170 -2.47 -19.16 3.08
CA ARG A 170 -2.11 -19.96 4.26
C ARG A 170 -0.73 -20.56 4.10
N PRO A 171 0.26 -20.12 4.89
CA PRO A 171 1.53 -20.83 4.96
C PRO A 171 1.30 -22.21 5.57
N GLY A 172 1.49 -23.27 4.79
CA GLY A 172 1.32 -24.65 5.25
C GLY A 172 2.38 -25.11 6.28
N ILE A 173 3.16 -24.19 6.84
CA ILE A 173 4.32 -24.46 7.67
C ILE A 173 4.08 -23.90 9.08
N ASN A 174 4.55 -24.65 10.08
CA ASN A 174 4.50 -24.20 11.47
C ASN A 174 5.56 -23.11 11.74
N LEU A 175 5.18 -21.86 11.54
CA LEU A 175 6.04 -20.68 11.75
C LEU A 175 6.12 -20.22 13.21
N LYS A 176 5.60 -21.03 14.16
CA LYS A 176 5.38 -20.62 15.56
C LYS A 176 6.60 -20.14 16.31
N SER A 177 7.80 -20.41 15.85
CA SER A 177 9.01 -20.21 16.65
C SER A 177 10.13 -19.43 15.93
N SER A 178 9.92 -18.96 14.72
CA SER A 178 10.95 -18.21 13.98
C SER A 178 10.50 -16.76 13.76
N PRO A 179 11.40 -15.80 13.92
CA PRO A 179 11.12 -14.45 13.48
C PRO A 179 10.90 -14.45 11.95
N VAL A 180 9.77 -13.94 11.51
CA VAL A 180 9.38 -13.90 10.10
C VAL A 180 9.04 -12.46 9.74
N CYS A 181 9.51 -12.01 8.58
CA CYS A 181 9.14 -10.74 7.98
C CYS A 181 8.30 -11.01 6.74
N PRO A 182 6.98 -10.77 6.81
CA PRO A 182 6.10 -10.89 5.66
C PRO A 182 6.27 -9.66 4.75
N CYS A 183 6.43 -9.92 3.46
CA CYS A 183 6.56 -8.89 2.43
C CYS A 183 5.61 -9.19 1.28
N LEU A 184 5.18 -8.15 0.60
CA LEU A 184 4.43 -8.25 -0.65
C LEU A 184 5.31 -7.74 -1.79
N GLY A 185 5.51 -8.55 -2.81
CA GLY A 185 6.26 -8.21 -4.00
C GLY A 185 5.41 -8.25 -5.26
N PHE A 186 5.86 -7.56 -6.29
CA PHE A 186 5.24 -7.51 -7.60
C PHE A 186 6.32 -7.66 -8.67
N CYS A 187 6.13 -8.58 -9.59
CA CYS A 187 6.99 -8.73 -10.76
C CYS A 187 6.44 -7.86 -11.90
N PRO A 188 7.13 -6.77 -12.28
CA PRO A 188 6.65 -5.88 -13.35
C PRO A 188 6.57 -6.57 -14.71
N LYS A 189 7.44 -7.54 -14.98
CA LYS A 189 7.51 -8.24 -16.27
C LYS A 189 6.37 -9.24 -16.46
N THR A 190 6.05 -10.01 -15.43
CA THR A 190 5.00 -11.02 -15.50
C THR A 190 3.65 -10.55 -14.97
N GLN A 191 3.59 -9.33 -14.39
CA GLN A 191 2.42 -8.72 -13.73
C GLN A 191 1.84 -9.58 -12.60
N VAL A 192 2.69 -10.33 -11.91
CA VAL A 192 2.30 -11.28 -10.86
C VAL A 192 2.71 -10.76 -9.49
N TYR A 193 1.84 -10.93 -8.51
CA TYR A 193 2.14 -10.64 -7.11
C TYR A 193 2.64 -11.88 -6.38
N LYS A 194 3.59 -11.69 -5.48
CA LYS A 194 4.11 -12.75 -4.62
C LYS A 194 4.11 -12.32 -3.16
N VAL A 195 3.70 -13.22 -2.29
CA VAL A 195 3.89 -13.08 -0.84
C VAL A 195 5.20 -13.76 -0.47
N VAL A 196 6.11 -13.01 0.15
CA VAL A 196 7.43 -13.49 0.55
C VAL A 196 7.55 -13.46 2.06
N LEU A 197 7.83 -14.60 2.67
CA LEU A 197 8.09 -14.70 4.11
C LEU A 197 9.58 -14.93 4.33
N LEU A 198 10.28 -13.88 4.75
CA LEU A 198 11.69 -13.98 5.13
C LEU A 198 11.82 -14.55 6.53
N SER A 199 12.50 -15.67 6.69
CA SER A 199 12.62 -16.39 7.95
C SER A 199 14.03 -16.93 8.18
N LYS A 200 14.30 -17.33 9.41
CA LYS A 200 15.51 -18.04 9.79
C LYS A 200 15.30 -19.54 9.59
N LYS A 201 16.23 -20.19 8.87
CA LYS A 201 16.23 -21.65 8.76
C LYS A 201 16.67 -22.26 10.10
N ARG A 202 15.84 -23.11 10.70
CA ARG A 202 16.20 -23.88 11.90
C ARG A 202 16.65 -25.28 11.49
N TYR A 203 17.81 -25.67 11.97
CA TYR A 203 18.25 -27.08 11.94
C TYR A 203 18.08 -27.69 13.33
N VAL A 204 17.76 -28.98 13.36
CA VAL A 204 17.56 -29.76 14.59
C VAL A 204 18.86 -29.94 15.37
N ALA A 205 20.00 -29.88 14.69
CA ALA A 205 21.34 -30.03 15.31
C ALA A 205 22.26 -28.89 14.87
N GLY A 206 22.27 -27.82 15.67
CA GLY A 206 23.14 -26.67 15.43
C GLY A 206 22.41 -25.41 14.98
N VAL A 207 22.93 -24.25 15.38
CA VAL A 207 22.34 -22.95 15.06
C VAL A 207 22.84 -22.52 13.67
N SER A 208 22.12 -22.88 12.63
CA SER A 208 22.31 -22.23 11.33
C SER A 208 21.69 -20.85 11.35
N ASN A 209 22.43 -19.82 10.97
CA ASN A 209 21.94 -18.45 10.82
C ASN A 209 21.49 -18.15 9.37
N ASN A 210 21.26 -19.17 8.56
CA ASN A 210 20.92 -18.99 7.16
C ASN A 210 19.49 -18.47 7.02
N MET A 211 19.29 -17.62 6.01
CA MET A 211 17.98 -17.13 5.60
C MET A 211 17.27 -18.14 4.72
N VAL A 212 15.96 -18.12 4.79
CA VAL A 212 15.07 -18.78 3.83
C VAL A 212 13.95 -17.81 3.46
N ALA A 213 13.63 -17.73 2.18
CA ALA A 213 12.40 -17.11 1.72
C ALA A 213 11.39 -18.20 1.38
N LEU A 214 10.20 -18.06 1.94
CA LEU A 214 9.04 -18.83 1.50
C LEU A 214 8.25 -17.92 0.58
N VAL A 215 8.05 -18.35 -0.65
CA VAL A 215 7.45 -17.57 -1.72
C VAL A 215 6.13 -18.21 -2.12
N TYR A 216 5.06 -17.43 -2.09
CA TYR A 216 3.74 -17.78 -2.61
C TYR A 216 3.40 -16.87 -3.78
N THR A 217 3.15 -17.44 -4.93
CA THR A 217 2.75 -16.71 -6.14
C THR A 217 1.23 -16.67 -6.21
N LEU A 218 0.64 -15.48 -6.32
CA LEU A 218 -0.81 -15.33 -6.46
C LEU A 218 -1.28 -15.75 -7.85
N GLY A 219 -2.44 -16.39 -7.91
CA GLY A 219 -3.14 -16.78 -9.13
C GLY A 219 -2.66 -18.13 -9.70
N GLU A 220 -3.16 -18.47 -10.88
CA GLU A 220 -2.97 -19.77 -11.54
C GLU A 220 -1.51 -20.17 -11.73
N LYS A 221 -0.61 -19.19 -11.88
CA LYS A 221 0.82 -19.44 -12.05
C LYS A 221 1.51 -19.98 -10.81
N GLY A 222 0.88 -19.85 -9.63
CA GLY A 222 1.45 -20.24 -8.35
C GLY A 222 1.05 -21.62 -7.86
N ASN A 223 0.08 -22.28 -8.48
CA ASN A 223 -0.48 -23.58 -8.05
C ASN A 223 -0.88 -23.65 -6.57
N GLY A 224 -1.05 -22.50 -5.90
CA GLY A 224 -1.38 -22.45 -4.46
C GLY A 224 -0.30 -23.00 -3.52
N LEU A 225 0.91 -23.25 -4.00
CA LEU A 225 1.99 -23.85 -3.25
C LEU A 225 3.06 -22.84 -2.84
N TRP A 226 3.63 -23.06 -1.67
CA TRP A 226 4.77 -22.32 -1.16
C TRP A 226 6.08 -22.95 -1.66
N LYS A 227 6.93 -22.14 -2.26
CA LYS A 227 8.28 -22.50 -2.66
C LYS A 227 9.29 -22.01 -1.63
N SER A 228 10.26 -22.82 -1.27
CA SER A 228 11.36 -22.44 -0.38
C SER A 228 12.60 -22.08 -1.19
N VAL A 229 13.14 -20.89 -0.95
CA VAL A 229 14.38 -20.40 -1.54
C VAL A 229 15.41 -20.22 -0.43
N ASN A 230 16.52 -20.94 -0.48
CA ASN A 230 17.56 -20.86 0.52
C ASN A 230 18.60 -19.81 0.13
N VAL A 231 19.17 -19.15 1.13
CA VAL A 231 20.36 -18.32 0.97
C VAL A 231 21.56 -19.13 1.42
N GLU A 232 22.46 -19.39 0.51
CA GLU A 232 23.77 -19.96 0.86
C GLU A 232 24.61 -18.88 1.54
N ASN A 233 25.15 -19.19 2.72
CA ASN A 233 26.00 -18.30 3.53
C ASN A 233 25.36 -16.96 3.94
N GLY A 234 24.04 -16.85 3.90
CA GLY A 234 23.32 -15.66 4.35
C GLY A 234 23.10 -15.64 5.86
N LEU A 235 23.64 -14.64 6.55
CA LEU A 235 23.35 -14.43 7.97
C LEU A 235 21.94 -13.87 8.12
N PHE A 236 21.09 -14.57 8.87
CA PHE A 236 19.76 -14.06 9.20
C PHE A 236 19.81 -13.08 10.33
N HIS A 237 19.47 -11.85 10.04
CA HIS A 237 18.95 -10.90 11.02
C HIS A 237 17.54 -10.52 10.63
N GLN A 238 16.67 -10.48 11.61
CA GLN A 238 15.30 -10.05 11.38
C GLN A 238 15.31 -8.74 10.61
N PRO A 239 14.78 -8.69 9.39
CA PRO A 239 14.67 -7.46 8.65
C PRO A 239 13.94 -6.41 9.49
N GLY A 240 14.43 -5.20 9.44
CA GLY A 240 13.72 -4.06 10.01
C GLY A 240 12.53 -3.70 9.14
N ASN A 241 12.58 -2.51 8.56
CA ASN A 241 11.65 -2.14 7.51
C ASN A 241 12.15 -2.71 6.18
N THR A 242 11.25 -3.25 5.39
CA THR A 242 11.48 -3.61 3.99
C THR A 242 11.03 -2.48 3.10
N THR A 243 11.59 -2.39 1.91
CA THR A 243 11.12 -1.48 0.86
C THR A 243 11.14 -2.18 -0.48
N PHE A 244 10.13 -1.89 -1.30
CA PHE A 244 9.98 -2.45 -2.63
C PHE A 244 10.36 -1.42 -3.69
N LEU A 245 11.23 -1.81 -4.61
CA LEU A 245 11.63 -0.97 -5.75
C LEU A 245 11.81 -1.86 -6.99
N ASN A 246 11.09 -1.57 -8.06
CA ASN A 246 11.25 -2.16 -9.39
C ASN A 246 11.36 -3.70 -9.42
N GLY A 247 10.48 -4.39 -8.71
CA GLY A 247 10.47 -5.85 -8.66
C GLY A 247 11.37 -6.46 -7.58
N ILE A 248 12.04 -5.63 -6.79
CA ILE A 248 13.02 -6.09 -5.80
C ILE A 248 12.63 -5.62 -4.41
N ILE A 249 12.64 -6.53 -3.43
CA ILE A 249 12.43 -6.24 -2.01
C ILE A 249 13.78 -6.02 -1.36
N HIS A 250 13.97 -4.91 -0.64
CA HIS A 250 15.22 -4.54 0.03
C HIS A 250 15.04 -4.42 1.52
N TRP A 251 16.09 -4.74 2.28
CA TRP A 251 16.15 -4.49 3.72
C TRP A 251 17.58 -4.31 4.20
N VAL A 252 17.73 -3.70 5.35
CA VAL A 252 19.01 -3.53 6.00
C VAL A 252 19.22 -4.64 7.02
N VAL A 253 20.36 -5.31 6.94
CA VAL A 253 20.84 -6.27 7.93
C VAL A 253 21.82 -5.57 8.85
N ARG A 254 21.61 -5.67 10.16
CA ARG A 254 22.35 -4.93 11.17
C ARG A 254 23.37 -5.84 11.86
N PHE A 255 24.53 -5.99 11.24
CA PHE A 255 25.66 -6.68 11.84
C PHE A 255 26.87 -5.75 12.01
N PRO A 256 27.49 -5.72 13.19
CA PRO A 256 28.68 -4.90 13.41
C PRO A 256 29.89 -5.30 12.55
N SER A 257 29.93 -6.57 12.12
CA SER A 257 31.12 -7.18 11.49
C SER A 257 31.01 -7.33 9.96
N VAL A 258 29.87 -6.96 9.34
CA VAL A 258 29.67 -7.17 7.91
C VAL A 258 29.60 -5.83 7.19
N PRO A 259 30.54 -5.52 6.30
CA PRO A 259 30.52 -4.27 5.52
C PRO A 259 29.39 -4.20 4.49
N GLN A 260 28.72 -5.32 4.22
CA GLN A 260 27.62 -5.41 3.28
C GLN A 260 26.33 -5.63 4.06
N PHE A 261 25.51 -4.61 4.17
CA PHE A 261 24.33 -4.64 5.04
C PHE A 261 22.99 -4.45 4.32
N ILE A 262 22.99 -4.21 3.01
CA ILE A 262 21.77 -4.13 2.22
C ILE A 262 21.59 -5.45 1.48
N TYR A 263 20.56 -6.16 1.87
CA TYR A 263 20.11 -7.37 1.19
C TYR A 263 18.92 -7.03 0.31
N SER A 264 18.79 -7.79 -0.77
CA SER A 264 17.63 -7.72 -1.66
C SER A 264 17.16 -9.12 -2.04
N PHE A 265 15.86 -9.19 -2.36
CA PHE A 265 15.24 -10.38 -2.94
C PHE A 265 14.55 -9.98 -4.23
N ASP A 266 15.02 -10.53 -5.33
CA ASP A 266 14.44 -10.34 -6.65
C ASP A 266 13.18 -11.21 -6.75
N VAL A 267 12.03 -10.55 -7.01
CA VAL A 267 10.71 -11.21 -7.03
C VAL A 267 10.53 -12.05 -8.31
N GLU A 268 11.19 -11.68 -9.41
CA GLU A 268 11.15 -12.42 -10.68
C GLU A 268 12.02 -13.66 -10.62
N ASP A 269 13.32 -13.47 -10.39
CA ASP A 269 14.32 -14.53 -10.36
C ASP A 269 14.24 -15.40 -9.10
N GLU A 270 13.50 -14.94 -8.06
CA GLU A 270 13.42 -15.57 -6.74
C GLU A 270 14.78 -15.83 -6.10
N CYS A 271 15.67 -14.87 -6.22
CA CYS A 271 17.04 -14.98 -5.71
C CYS A 271 17.40 -13.81 -4.79
N PHE A 272 18.32 -14.10 -3.87
CA PHE A 272 18.89 -13.09 -3.00
C PHE A 272 20.10 -12.44 -3.65
N ARG A 273 20.25 -11.14 -3.45
CA ARG A 273 21.41 -10.36 -3.90
C ARG A 273 21.85 -9.39 -2.82
N LEU A 274 23.11 -8.99 -2.88
CA LEU A 274 23.65 -7.93 -2.04
C LEU A 274 23.67 -6.63 -2.84
N VAL A 275 23.25 -5.54 -2.20
CA VAL A 275 23.34 -4.19 -2.76
C VAL A 275 24.47 -3.46 -2.03
N PRO A 276 25.48 -2.95 -2.74
CA PRO A 276 26.60 -2.26 -2.11
C PRO A 276 26.12 -1.01 -1.38
N PRO A 277 26.55 -0.79 -0.12
CA PRO A 277 26.23 0.43 0.63
C PRO A 277 27.06 1.62 0.13
N PRO A 278 26.74 2.85 0.56
CA PRO A 278 27.60 4.01 0.31
C PRO A 278 29.05 3.75 0.71
N PRO A 279 30.05 4.25 -0.07
CA PRO A 279 31.47 4.01 0.23
C PRO A 279 31.89 4.43 1.64
N GLU A 280 31.33 5.52 2.15
CA GLU A 280 31.62 6.03 3.49
C GLU A 280 31.18 5.08 4.62
N PHE A 281 30.30 4.14 4.34
CA PHE A 281 29.83 3.18 5.32
C PHE A 281 30.79 2.00 5.52
N VAL A 282 31.67 1.78 4.56
CA VAL A 282 32.65 0.69 4.57
C VAL A 282 34.00 1.14 5.16
N SER A 283 34.14 2.41 5.51
CA SER A 283 35.41 2.97 6.00
C SER A 283 35.91 2.34 7.29
N PRO A 284 37.22 2.07 7.44
CA PRO A 284 37.81 1.55 8.67
C PRO A 284 37.50 2.42 9.89
N GLY A 285 37.20 1.79 11.03
CA GLY A 285 36.83 2.50 12.27
C GLY A 285 35.34 2.76 12.45
N ARG A 286 34.50 2.36 11.55
CA ARG A 286 33.03 2.40 11.68
C ARG A 286 32.48 1.04 12.12
N THR A 287 32.83 0.63 13.33
CA THR A 287 32.63 -0.75 13.81
C THR A 287 31.27 -1.03 14.43
N THR A 288 30.49 -0.01 14.76
CA THR A 288 29.19 -0.22 15.44
C THR A 288 28.12 0.72 14.91
N TRP A 289 27.07 0.14 14.35
CA TRP A 289 25.83 0.84 14.03
C TRP A 289 24.80 0.53 15.12
N SER A 290 24.25 1.53 15.76
CA SER A 290 23.13 1.29 16.66
C SER A 290 21.89 0.88 15.86
N LYS A 291 21.00 0.12 16.48
CA LYS A 291 19.76 -0.40 15.89
C LYS A 291 18.89 0.67 15.19
N TRP A 292 19.15 1.94 15.47
CA TRP A 292 18.30 3.07 15.10
C TRP A 292 18.95 4.05 14.10
N GLU A 293 20.15 3.75 13.62
CA GLU A 293 20.95 4.70 12.85
C GLU A 293 20.71 4.66 11.34
N ILE A 294 20.23 3.52 10.83
CA ILE A 294 20.01 3.35 9.39
C ILE A 294 18.60 2.81 9.11
N ASN A 295 17.94 3.40 8.13
CA ASN A 295 16.71 2.90 7.53
C ASN A 295 16.80 2.98 6.00
N ILE A 296 16.04 2.10 5.34
CA ILE A 296 15.97 2.03 3.89
C ILE A 296 14.58 2.46 3.41
N GLY A 297 14.50 3.05 2.23
CA GLY A 297 13.25 3.47 1.60
C GLY A 297 13.44 3.76 0.12
N VAL A 298 12.40 4.29 -0.51
CA VAL A 298 12.43 4.76 -1.91
C VAL A 298 12.14 6.25 -1.92
N LEU A 299 12.96 7.00 -2.64
CA LEU A 299 12.78 8.42 -2.88
C LEU A 299 13.16 8.72 -4.33
N GLU A 300 12.34 9.51 -5.01
CA GLU A 300 12.56 9.84 -6.44
C GLU A 300 12.69 8.59 -7.35
N GLY A 301 11.98 7.50 -7.02
CA GLY A 301 12.11 6.24 -7.77
C GLY A 301 13.47 5.54 -7.62
N ARG A 302 14.28 5.95 -6.63
CA ARG A 302 15.61 5.41 -6.33
C ARG A 302 15.67 4.83 -4.93
N LEU A 303 16.61 3.90 -4.74
CA LEU A 303 16.89 3.38 -3.41
C LEU A 303 17.51 4.47 -2.54
N ALA A 304 16.96 4.62 -1.34
CA ALA A 304 17.36 5.65 -0.39
C ALA A 304 17.77 5.02 0.94
N ILE A 305 18.78 5.59 1.56
CA ILE A 305 19.19 5.29 2.94
C ILE A 305 19.05 6.54 3.78
N VAL A 306 18.42 6.42 4.93
CA VAL A 306 18.47 7.43 5.99
C VAL A 306 19.47 7.00 7.03
N GLU A 307 20.44 7.85 7.27
CA GLU A 307 21.50 7.66 8.25
C GLU A 307 21.44 8.75 9.31
N ARG A 308 21.64 8.40 10.58
CA ARG A 308 21.92 9.39 11.62
C ARG A 308 23.39 9.79 11.56
N ALA A 309 23.67 11.08 11.54
CA ALA A 309 25.05 11.59 11.52
C ALA A 309 25.81 11.16 12.77
N LYS A 310 27.05 10.70 12.60
CA LYS A 310 27.92 10.22 13.69
C LYS A 310 28.15 11.34 14.71
N GLY A 311 27.88 11.02 15.99
CA GLY A 311 28.07 11.96 17.10
C GLY A 311 27.04 13.08 17.20
N VAL A 312 26.04 13.12 16.28
CA VAL A 312 25.03 14.18 16.22
C VAL A 312 23.63 13.59 16.23
N TYR A 313 23.00 13.54 17.39
CA TYR A 313 21.71 12.85 17.59
C TYR A 313 20.52 13.49 16.85
N TRP A 314 20.64 14.72 16.40
CA TRP A 314 19.58 15.49 15.75
C TRP A 314 19.79 15.69 14.25
N CYS A 315 20.87 15.19 13.68
CA CYS A 315 21.16 15.32 12.25
C CYS A 315 21.02 13.98 11.56
N PHE A 316 20.33 13.99 10.42
CA PHE A 316 20.16 12.82 9.56
C PHE A 316 20.54 13.19 8.13
N HIS A 317 21.16 12.24 7.44
CA HIS A 317 21.47 12.35 6.03
C HIS A 317 20.62 11.36 5.24
N ILE A 318 20.17 11.79 4.05
CA ILE A 318 19.54 10.91 3.08
C ILE A 318 20.50 10.74 1.91
N TRP A 319 20.82 9.48 1.65
CA TRP A 319 21.63 9.03 0.53
C TRP A 319 20.73 8.47 -0.54
N LEU A 320 20.98 8.81 -1.82
CA LEU A 320 20.28 8.24 -2.98
C LEU A 320 21.27 7.49 -3.85
N MET A 321 20.87 6.26 -4.26
CA MET A 321 21.60 5.50 -5.27
C MET A 321 21.14 5.93 -6.65
N LYS A 322 21.97 6.65 -7.40
CA LYS A 322 21.62 7.17 -8.73
C LYS A 322 21.49 6.04 -9.75
N ASP A 323 22.47 5.14 -9.77
CA ASP A 323 22.50 3.97 -10.64
C ASP A 323 22.42 2.72 -9.79
N TYR A 324 21.37 1.94 -9.97
CA TYR A 324 21.06 0.80 -9.11
C TYR A 324 22.18 -0.26 -9.14
N GLY A 325 22.65 -0.65 -7.96
CA GLY A 325 23.72 -1.64 -7.80
C GLY A 325 25.15 -1.07 -7.92
N VAL A 326 25.31 0.20 -8.29
CA VAL A 326 26.61 0.84 -8.44
C VAL A 326 26.98 1.58 -7.17
N GLN A 327 27.99 1.10 -6.43
CA GLN A 327 28.42 1.67 -5.15
C GLN A 327 28.79 3.16 -5.25
N ALA A 328 29.56 3.54 -6.27
CA ALA A 328 30.00 4.91 -6.48
C ALA A 328 28.86 5.89 -6.82
N SER A 329 27.68 5.39 -7.18
CA SER A 329 26.53 6.21 -7.53
C SER A 329 25.76 6.73 -6.29
N TRP A 330 26.09 6.28 -5.09
CA TRP A 330 25.51 6.81 -3.87
C TRP A 330 25.92 8.26 -3.65
N THR A 331 24.94 9.12 -3.46
CA THR A 331 25.14 10.55 -3.18
C THR A 331 24.37 10.95 -1.94
N LYS A 332 25.04 11.70 -1.05
CA LYS A 332 24.40 12.36 0.08
C LYS A 332 23.63 13.56 -0.45
N THR A 333 22.32 13.38 -0.61
CA THR A 333 21.47 14.37 -1.31
C THR A 333 20.81 15.35 -0.35
N TYR A 334 20.36 14.89 0.82
CA TYR A 334 19.66 15.74 1.76
C TYR A 334 20.24 15.62 3.17
N THR A 335 20.24 16.75 3.88
CA THR A 335 20.58 16.80 5.30
C THR A 335 19.43 17.42 6.07
N MET A 336 18.99 16.72 7.12
CA MET A 336 17.87 17.11 7.98
C MET A 336 18.39 17.41 9.38
N ASP A 337 18.34 18.68 9.81
CA ASP A 337 18.73 19.11 11.16
C ASP A 337 17.46 19.34 12.01
N PHE A 338 17.22 18.44 12.95
CA PHE A 338 16.04 18.49 13.84
C PHE A 338 16.19 19.53 14.99
N LYS A 339 17.36 20.16 15.15
CA LYS A 339 17.49 21.25 16.12
C LYS A 339 16.53 22.40 15.81
N MET A 340 16.25 22.62 14.53
CA MET A 340 15.37 23.70 14.08
C MET A 340 13.88 23.42 14.26
N GLY A 341 13.47 22.23 14.73
CA GLY A 341 12.08 21.79 14.81
C GLY A 341 11.60 21.46 16.21
N LYS A 342 10.27 21.37 16.38
CA LYS A 342 9.60 20.91 17.62
C LYS A 342 9.67 19.39 17.82
N LEU A 343 10.43 18.67 16.97
CA LEU A 343 10.57 17.21 17.05
C LEU A 343 11.65 16.84 18.08
N LYS A 344 11.37 15.81 18.87
CA LYS A 344 12.35 15.30 19.83
C LYS A 344 13.53 14.68 19.06
N PRO A 345 14.77 15.17 19.24
CA PRO A 345 15.91 14.75 18.41
C PRO A 345 16.33 13.28 18.62
N PHE A 346 15.96 12.67 19.74
CA PHE A 346 16.37 11.32 20.10
C PHE A 346 15.54 10.20 19.44
N SER A 347 14.51 10.55 18.67
CA SER A 347 13.65 9.54 18.05
C SER A 347 14.09 9.25 16.62
N PRO A 348 14.19 7.97 16.23
CA PRO A 348 14.65 7.60 14.90
C PRO A 348 13.61 7.96 13.84
N ILE A 349 14.09 8.29 12.63
CA ILE A 349 13.26 8.18 11.43
C ILE A 349 12.96 6.71 11.23
N SER A 350 11.68 6.36 11.24
CA SER A 350 11.29 4.95 11.20
C SER A 350 11.16 4.43 9.76
N GLN A 351 10.75 5.29 8.81
CA GLN A 351 10.56 4.91 7.41
C GLN A 351 10.41 6.15 6.54
N ILE A 352 11.03 6.16 5.35
CA ILE A 352 10.69 7.08 4.27
C ILE A 352 9.38 6.60 3.63
N LEU A 353 8.47 7.52 3.38
CA LEU A 353 7.16 7.22 2.77
C LEU A 353 7.06 7.72 1.32
N GLY A 354 7.88 8.68 0.92
CA GLY A 354 7.93 9.20 -0.44
C GLY A 354 8.21 10.70 -0.52
N LEU A 355 8.11 11.21 -1.74
CA LEU A 355 8.25 12.62 -2.09
C LEU A 355 6.88 13.17 -2.49
N CYS A 356 6.50 14.32 -1.92
CA CYS A 356 5.32 15.07 -2.35
C CYS A 356 5.58 15.83 -3.65
N ARG A 357 4.53 16.22 -4.36
CA ARG A 357 4.65 17.06 -5.58
C ARG A 357 5.34 18.41 -5.36
N ASN A 358 5.23 18.95 -4.15
CA ASN A 358 5.90 20.21 -3.78
C ASN A 358 7.38 20.02 -3.38
N GLY A 359 7.92 18.82 -3.52
CA GLY A 359 9.30 18.49 -3.15
C GLY A 359 9.53 18.17 -1.68
N ASP A 360 8.49 18.19 -0.83
CA ASP A 360 8.61 17.79 0.57
C ASP A 360 8.82 16.28 0.69
N ILE A 361 9.76 15.87 1.55
CA ILE A 361 10.04 14.48 1.86
C ILE A 361 9.14 14.03 3.01
N LEU A 362 8.37 12.97 2.79
CA LEU A 362 7.51 12.37 3.80
C LEU A 362 8.20 11.21 4.51
N PHE A 363 8.11 11.19 5.83
CA PHE A 363 8.64 10.09 6.63
C PHE A 363 7.87 9.89 7.94
N THR A 364 8.03 8.73 8.53
CA THR A 364 7.53 8.45 9.87
C THR A 364 8.63 8.74 10.90
N HIS A 365 8.27 9.47 11.93
CA HIS A 365 9.15 9.77 13.06
C HIS A 365 8.61 9.09 14.31
N ASN A 366 9.47 8.28 14.96
CA ASN A 366 9.13 7.51 16.17
C ASN A 366 7.90 6.58 16.00
N ARG A 367 7.62 6.11 14.78
CA ARG A 367 6.44 5.27 14.45
C ARG A 367 5.10 5.88 14.90
N ARG A 368 5.06 7.19 15.18
CA ARG A 368 3.88 7.88 15.73
C ARG A 368 3.47 9.08 14.91
N ASN A 369 4.45 9.80 14.41
CA ASN A 369 4.23 11.06 13.72
C ASN A 369 4.50 10.88 12.24
N LEU A 370 3.60 11.41 11.45
CA LEU A 370 3.83 11.67 10.04
C LEU A 370 4.44 13.06 9.92
N VAL A 371 5.57 13.15 9.27
CA VAL A 371 6.34 14.40 9.15
C VAL A 371 6.67 14.65 7.70
N SER A 372 6.55 15.90 7.26
CA SER A 372 7.17 16.36 6.02
C SER A 372 8.36 17.26 6.33
N PHE A 373 9.38 17.15 5.50
CA PHE A 373 10.57 17.98 5.49
C PHE A 373 10.70 18.68 4.14
N ASN A 374 10.81 20.00 4.15
CA ASN A 374 11.09 20.77 2.95
C ASN A 374 12.61 20.92 2.79
N PRO A 375 13.23 20.34 1.73
CA PRO A 375 14.67 20.41 1.56
C PRO A 375 15.17 21.75 0.98
N VAL A 376 14.30 22.51 0.30
CA VAL A 376 14.65 23.83 -0.29
C VAL A 376 14.69 24.89 0.79
N ASN A 377 13.62 24.95 1.62
CA ASN A 377 13.54 25.81 2.80
C ASN A 377 13.52 24.90 4.03
N PRO A 378 14.67 24.54 4.63
CA PRO A 378 14.77 23.53 5.66
C PRO A 378 13.76 23.76 6.80
N SER A 379 12.68 23.01 6.79
CA SER A 379 11.59 23.12 7.76
C SER A 379 10.86 21.81 7.90
N PHE A 380 10.34 21.54 9.11
CA PHE A 380 9.58 20.34 9.43
C PHE A 380 8.14 20.68 9.75
N LYS A 381 7.23 19.89 9.20
CA LYS A 381 5.81 19.96 9.53
C LYS A 381 5.32 18.61 10.04
N ILE A 382 4.78 18.61 11.27
CA ILE A 382 4.13 17.44 11.85
C ILE A 382 2.68 17.42 11.39
N HIS A 383 2.30 16.35 10.71
CA HIS A 383 0.93 16.14 10.29
C HIS A 383 0.16 15.38 11.37
N ARG A 384 -0.83 16.04 11.94
CA ARG A 384 -1.73 15.42 12.92
C ARG A 384 -2.83 14.68 12.19
N ILE A 385 -2.84 13.36 12.32
CA ILE A 385 -3.86 12.48 11.75
C ILE A 385 -4.82 12.15 12.88
N ASP A 386 -5.89 12.93 13.03
CA ASP A 386 -6.84 12.84 14.14
C ASP A 386 -6.18 12.83 15.54
N LYS A 387 -6.93 12.55 16.60
CA LYS A 387 -6.43 12.40 17.99
C LYS A 387 -5.70 11.06 18.22
N LEU A 388 -5.19 10.41 17.18
CA LEU A 388 -4.60 9.07 17.24
C LEU A 388 -3.09 9.18 17.39
N CYS A 389 -2.50 8.34 18.23
CA CYS A 389 -1.11 8.48 18.68
C CYS A 389 -0.17 7.37 18.22
N ASN A 390 -0.56 6.36 17.49
CA ASN A 390 0.30 5.29 17.01
C ASN A 390 -0.29 4.67 15.75
N PHE A 391 0.51 4.56 14.68
CA PHE A 391 0.07 4.00 13.41
C PHE A 391 1.09 3.02 12.86
N LEU A 392 0.60 2.03 12.11
CA LEU A 392 1.35 1.39 11.04
C LEU A 392 1.11 2.19 9.79
N MET A 393 2.15 2.50 9.05
CA MET A 393 2.09 3.33 7.84
C MET A 393 2.94 2.69 6.76
N HIS A 394 2.38 2.63 5.54
CA HIS A 394 3.12 2.17 4.36
C HIS A 394 2.85 3.11 3.18
N PRO A 395 3.85 3.34 2.31
CA PRO A 395 3.60 3.97 1.02
C PRO A 395 2.54 3.17 0.27
N TYR A 396 1.64 3.85 -0.41
CA TYR A 396 0.54 3.20 -1.10
C TYR A 396 0.22 3.92 -2.41
N ILE A 397 0.15 3.18 -3.49
CA ILE A 397 -0.30 3.68 -4.78
C ILE A 397 -1.61 2.96 -5.10
N PRO A 398 -2.74 3.68 -5.18
CA PRO A 398 -4.04 3.06 -5.42
C PRO A 398 -4.07 2.24 -6.71
N ASN A 399 -4.69 1.07 -6.68
CA ASN A 399 -4.91 0.21 -7.84
C ASN A 399 -6.41 -0.12 -7.97
N LEU A 400 -6.98 0.20 -9.10
CA LEU A 400 -8.40 -0.01 -9.39
C LEU A 400 -8.69 -1.37 -10.02
N SER A 401 -7.65 -2.12 -10.41
CA SER A 401 -7.81 -3.46 -10.98
C SER A 401 -8.49 -4.41 -10.00
N SER A 402 -9.37 -5.24 -10.50
CA SER A 402 -9.99 -6.30 -9.69
C SER A 402 -8.95 -7.32 -9.23
N LEU A 403 -9.02 -7.72 -7.98
CA LEU A 403 -8.18 -8.80 -7.47
C LEU A 403 -8.56 -10.15 -8.12
N ARG A 404 -9.76 -10.27 -8.66
CA ARG A 404 -10.19 -11.43 -9.44
C ARG A 404 -9.32 -11.65 -10.67
N ASP A 405 -8.93 -10.58 -11.34
CA ASP A 405 -8.09 -10.65 -12.53
C ASP A 405 -6.62 -10.90 -12.18
N ILE A 406 -6.20 -10.41 -11.02
CA ILE A 406 -4.83 -10.55 -10.49
C ILE A 406 -4.59 -11.96 -9.95
N ALA A 407 -5.55 -12.49 -9.20
CA ALA A 407 -5.42 -13.74 -8.45
C ALA A 407 -6.34 -14.84 -9.02
N ARG A 408 -6.36 -15.00 -10.35
CA ARG A 408 -7.16 -16.05 -11.03
C ARG A 408 -6.86 -17.41 -10.45
N GLY A 409 -7.92 -18.19 -10.19
CA GLY A 409 -7.82 -19.53 -9.57
C GLY A 409 -7.82 -19.52 -8.04
N GLU A 410 -7.67 -18.36 -7.40
CA GLU A 410 -7.75 -18.24 -5.95
C GLU A 410 -9.21 -18.03 -5.48
N PRO A 411 -9.61 -18.58 -4.33
CA PRO A 411 -10.89 -18.25 -3.71
C PRO A 411 -10.92 -16.76 -3.34
N LEU A 412 -11.80 -16.01 -4.01
CA LEU A 412 -11.97 -14.58 -3.80
C LEU A 412 -13.08 -14.29 -2.81
N PHE A 413 -12.82 -13.37 -1.91
CA PHE A 413 -13.77 -12.89 -0.91
C PHE A 413 -13.95 -11.40 -1.03
N ASN A 414 -15.11 -10.89 -0.61
CA ASN A 414 -15.41 -9.47 -0.61
C ASN A 414 -15.54 -8.96 0.83
N ALA A 415 -14.87 -7.85 1.08
CA ALA A 415 -15.00 -7.09 2.30
C ALA A 415 -16.08 -6.02 2.13
N THR A 416 -16.95 -5.83 3.10
CA THR A 416 -17.91 -4.74 3.07
C THR A 416 -17.18 -3.40 3.28
N LEU A 417 -17.12 -2.59 2.25
CA LEU A 417 -16.66 -1.19 2.33
C LEU A 417 -17.80 -0.35 2.91
N ARG A 418 -17.57 0.38 4.00
CA ARG A 418 -18.52 1.33 4.61
C ARG A 418 -17.90 2.71 4.75
#